data_6d88dab89a738f4e9af1e88cfd400717
#
_entry.id   6d88dab89a738f4e9af1e88cfd400717
#
_cell.length_a   1.000
_cell.length_b   1.000
_cell.length_c   1.000
_cell.angle_alpha   90.00
_cell.angle_beta   90.00
_cell.angle_gamma   90.00
#
_symmetry.space_group_name_H-M   'P 1'
#
loop_
_entity.id
_entity.type
_entity.pdbx_description
1 polymer ?
#
loop_
_entity_poly.entity_id
_entity_poly.type
_entity_poly.pdbx_seq_one_letter_code
_entity_poly.pdbx_strand_id
1 'polypeptide(L)'
;MPRCSIRVFDTYQFAATGAGDAFMDDVYEFNGRLAGVVAGRTMQPIDDHLVSAEARSSRLFSKTTFVQIGEVVSAVHSNTSFSDEIERHLLSRLSGGYRTFLVINGQAKQPDLEANRHRAAILENGGLGAQLLGIGVNDHVGFNEPECEPDSRCRVTELAMNTLERNGYPLARARSPLTLRRSRPRRELLLLPQVRPNHP
;
A
#
# COMPACT_ATOMS: atom_id res chain seq x y z
N MET A 1 0.32 -6.18 24.53
CA MET A 1 0.85 -6.82 23.33
C MET A 1 -0.08 -6.48 22.16
N PRO A 2 0.40 -6.26 20.95
CA PRO A 2 -0.47 -6.09 19.80
C PRO A 2 -1.26 -7.39 19.59
N ARG A 3 -2.56 -7.27 19.44
CA ARG A 3 -3.40 -8.43 19.12
C ARG A 3 -3.41 -8.56 17.60
N CYS A 4 -3.02 -9.73 17.10
CA CYS A 4 -3.23 -10.13 15.72
C CYS A 4 -4.55 -10.90 15.69
N SER A 5 -5.46 -10.53 14.79
CA SER A 5 -6.65 -11.33 14.51
C SER A 5 -6.59 -11.84 13.07
N ILE A 6 -7.06 -13.07 12.88
CA ILE A 6 -7.13 -13.74 11.59
C ILE A 6 -8.60 -13.91 11.25
N ARG A 7 -9.00 -13.41 10.09
CA ARG A 7 -10.32 -13.66 9.51
C ARG A 7 -10.17 -14.53 8.27
N VAL A 8 -10.94 -15.58 8.18
CA VAL A 8 -10.98 -16.50 7.04
C VAL A 8 -12.31 -16.29 6.31
N PHE A 9 -12.26 -16.23 4.99
CA PHE A 9 -13.41 -16.00 4.14
C PHE A 9 -13.50 -17.11 3.08
N ASP A 10 -14.71 -17.46 2.67
CA ASP A 10 -14.97 -18.52 1.70
C ASP A 10 -14.47 -18.17 0.28
N THR A 11 -14.43 -16.88 -0.03
CA THR A 11 -14.00 -16.41 -1.35
C THR A 11 -13.06 -15.22 -1.24
N TYR A 12 -12.25 -15.03 -2.27
CA TYR A 12 -11.40 -13.85 -2.40
C TYR A 12 -12.21 -12.54 -2.36
N GLN A 13 -13.38 -12.52 -2.99
CA GLN A 13 -14.23 -11.33 -3.00
C GLN A 13 -14.73 -10.96 -1.60
N PHE A 14 -15.13 -11.93 -0.79
CA PHE A 14 -15.50 -11.67 0.61
C PHE A 14 -14.32 -11.22 1.44
N ALA A 15 -13.13 -11.77 1.20
CA ALA A 15 -11.92 -11.32 1.86
C ALA A 15 -11.56 -9.87 1.49
N ALA A 16 -11.69 -9.50 0.22
CA ALA A 16 -11.45 -8.13 -0.25
C ALA A 16 -12.45 -7.14 0.37
N THR A 17 -13.74 -7.49 0.43
CA THR A 17 -14.77 -6.70 1.10
C THR A 17 -14.44 -6.54 2.59
N GLY A 18 -14.13 -7.62 3.28
CA GLY A 18 -13.79 -7.57 4.70
C GLY A 18 -12.51 -6.76 5.01
N ALA A 19 -11.54 -6.78 4.09
CA ALA A 19 -10.34 -5.95 4.19
C ALA A 19 -10.66 -4.46 4.00
N GLY A 20 -11.51 -4.14 3.02
CA GLY A 20 -11.97 -2.78 2.77
C GLY A 20 -12.78 -2.22 3.94
N ASP A 21 -13.70 -3.01 4.51
CA ASP A 21 -14.48 -2.61 5.67
C ASP A 21 -13.59 -2.31 6.88
N ALA A 22 -12.65 -3.21 7.19
CA ALA A 22 -11.71 -3.00 8.29
C ALA A 22 -10.81 -1.77 8.07
N PHE A 23 -10.40 -1.52 6.83
CA PHE A 23 -9.64 -0.33 6.49
C PHE A 23 -10.46 0.96 6.68
N MET A 24 -11.73 0.96 6.28
CA MET A 24 -12.63 2.10 6.50
C MET A 24 -12.88 2.36 7.98
N ASP A 25 -13.09 1.31 8.77
CA ASP A 25 -13.25 1.42 10.22
C ASP A 25 -12.02 2.05 10.87
N ASP A 26 -10.81 1.61 10.49
CA ASP A 26 -9.56 2.19 10.98
C ASP A 26 -9.39 3.66 10.54
N VAL A 27 -9.70 3.99 9.27
CA VAL A 27 -9.64 5.38 8.77
C VAL A 27 -10.60 6.26 9.55
N TYR A 28 -11.81 5.79 9.84
CA TYR A 28 -12.81 6.52 10.63
C TYR A 28 -12.34 6.72 12.07
N GLU A 29 -11.87 5.65 12.73
CA GLU A 29 -11.43 5.71 14.13
C GLU A 29 -10.22 6.64 14.33
N PHE A 30 -9.29 6.64 13.41
CA PHE A 30 -8.10 7.50 13.47
C PHE A 30 -8.34 8.93 12.95
N ASN A 31 -9.59 9.28 12.62
CA ASN A 31 -10.08 10.64 12.36
C ASN A 31 -9.16 11.48 11.46
N GLY A 32 -8.94 10.99 10.23
CA GLY A 32 -8.18 11.73 9.22
C GLY A 32 -6.66 11.64 9.37
N ARG A 33 -6.14 10.68 10.14
CA ARG A 33 -4.72 10.32 10.10
C ARG A 33 -4.37 9.69 8.76
N LEU A 34 -3.08 9.51 8.53
CA LEU A 34 -2.59 8.97 7.29
C LEU A 34 -3.07 7.53 7.06
N ALA A 35 -3.55 7.27 5.85
CA ALA A 35 -4.01 5.97 5.39
C ALA A 35 -3.08 5.43 4.30
N GLY A 36 -2.32 4.39 4.61
CA GLY A 36 -1.38 3.75 3.70
C GLY A 36 -2.09 2.86 2.68
N VAL A 37 -1.78 3.04 1.40
CA VAL A 37 -2.33 2.27 0.29
C VAL A 37 -1.21 1.74 -0.61
N VAL A 38 -1.45 0.62 -1.26
CA VAL A 38 -0.51 -0.03 -2.18
C VAL A 38 -1.19 -0.31 -3.52
N ALA A 39 -0.39 -0.30 -4.58
CA ALA A 39 -0.81 -0.74 -5.90
C ALA A 39 -0.81 -2.27 -6.02
N GLY A 40 -1.44 -2.78 -7.04
CA GLY A 40 -1.37 -4.17 -7.44
C GLY A 40 -2.72 -4.80 -7.72
N ARG A 41 -2.74 -5.81 -8.58
CA ARG A 41 -3.97 -6.51 -8.99
C ARG A 41 -4.79 -7.07 -7.83
N THR A 42 -4.11 -7.47 -6.75
CA THR A 42 -4.76 -7.97 -5.54
C THR A 42 -5.54 -6.86 -4.81
N MET A 43 -5.17 -5.60 -5.01
CA MET A 43 -5.85 -4.47 -4.37
C MET A 43 -7.10 -4.03 -5.13
N GLN A 44 -7.20 -4.27 -6.43
CA GLN A 44 -8.30 -3.77 -7.25
C GLN A 44 -9.71 -4.10 -6.71
N PRO A 45 -10.03 -5.33 -6.25
CA PRO A 45 -11.33 -5.60 -5.64
C PRO A 45 -11.57 -4.86 -4.32
N ILE A 46 -10.51 -4.55 -3.58
CA ILE A 46 -10.60 -3.71 -2.36
C ILE A 46 -10.87 -2.27 -2.78
N ASP A 47 -10.13 -1.74 -3.75
CA ASP A 47 -10.31 -0.40 -4.30
C ASP A 47 -11.74 -0.21 -4.81
N ASP A 48 -12.27 -1.17 -5.58
CA ASP A 48 -13.65 -1.17 -6.06
C ASP A 48 -14.66 -1.14 -4.92
N HIS A 49 -14.41 -1.88 -3.84
CA HIS A 49 -15.25 -1.86 -2.65
C HIS A 49 -15.21 -0.50 -1.93
N LEU A 50 -14.02 0.08 -1.75
CA LEU A 50 -13.84 1.39 -1.13
C LEU A 50 -14.54 2.50 -1.93
N VAL A 51 -14.39 2.50 -3.25
CA VAL A 51 -15.07 3.44 -4.15
C VAL A 51 -16.60 3.29 -4.05
N SER A 52 -17.08 2.03 -4.05
CA SER A 52 -18.52 1.75 -3.93
C SER A 52 -19.08 2.16 -2.56
N ALA A 53 -18.32 1.99 -1.49
CA ALA A 53 -18.71 2.43 -0.15
C ALA A 53 -18.76 3.94 -0.05
N GLU A 54 -17.75 4.62 -0.60
CA GLU A 54 -17.70 6.08 -0.64
C GLU A 54 -18.85 6.69 -1.43
N ALA A 55 -19.24 6.08 -2.57
CA ALA A 55 -20.38 6.52 -3.36
C ALA A 55 -21.73 6.44 -2.58
N ARG A 56 -21.84 5.51 -1.62
CA ARG A 56 -23.01 5.38 -0.72
C ARG A 56 -22.96 6.33 0.48
N SER A 57 -21.77 6.74 0.89
CA SER A 57 -21.53 7.60 2.04
C SER A 57 -20.57 8.72 1.64
N SER A 58 -21.10 9.70 0.90
CA SER A 58 -20.31 10.80 0.36
C SER A 58 -19.43 11.45 1.44
N ARG A 59 -18.17 11.74 1.09
CA ARG A 59 -17.14 12.33 1.95
C ARG A 59 -16.49 11.38 2.98
N LEU A 60 -16.64 10.06 2.83
CA LEU A 60 -15.97 9.09 3.71
C LEU A 60 -14.47 9.37 3.87
N PHE A 61 -13.80 9.68 2.76
CA PHE A 61 -12.36 9.95 2.72
C PHE A 61 -11.99 11.44 2.61
N SER A 62 -12.95 12.37 2.66
CA SER A 62 -12.69 13.79 2.39
C SER A 62 -11.66 14.46 3.31
N LYS A 63 -11.40 13.90 4.48
CA LYS A 63 -10.38 14.36 5.43
C LYS A 63 -9.14 13.47 5.46
N THR A 64 -9.12 12.40 4.66
CA THR A 64 -8.05 11.41 4.68
C THR A 64 -6.87 11.89 3.83
N THR A 65 -5.69 11.79 4.38
CA THR A 65 -4.44 11.86 3.61
C THR A 65 -4.01 10.44 3.30
N PHE A 66 -4.05 10.08 2.03
CA PHE A 66 -3.52 8.80 1.56
C PHE A 66 -2.00 8.85 1.45
N VAL A 67 -1.35 7.72 1.66
CA VAL A 67 0.10 7.58 1.62
C VAL A 67 0.46 6.39 0.77
N GLN A 68 1.27 6.61 -0.23
CA GLN A 68 1.88 5.54 -1.01
C GLN A 68 2.92 4.80 -0.16
N ILE A 69 2.82 3.46 -0.12
CA ILE A 69 3.67 2.63 0.74
C ILE A 69 4.97 2.23 0.06
N GLY A 70 4.97 2.12 -1.26
CA GLY A 70 6.14 1.72 -2.02
C GLY A 70 6.11 2.23 -3.45
N GLU A 71 7.30 2.41 -4.04
CA GLU A 71 7.49 2.78 -5.44
C GLU A 71 8.77 2.15 -5.98
N VAL A 72 8.82 1.86 -7.25
CA VAL A 72 10.02 1.36 -7.90
C VAL A 72 10.93 2.51 -8.30
N VAL A 73 12.18 2.45 -7.89
CA VAL A 73 13.19 3.40 -8.35
C VAL A 73 13.52 3.11 -9.81
N SER A 74 13.17 4.00 -10.72
CA SER A 74 13.39 3.86 -12.14
C SER A 74 14.01 5.13 -12.72
N ALA A 75 15.06 4.95 -13.52
CA ALA A 75 15.64 6.04 -14.30
C ALA A 75 14.84 6.34 -15.58
N VAL A 76 13.87 5.54 -15.90
CA VAL A 76 13.05 5.65 -17.12
C VAL A 76 11.61 5.94 -16.72
N HIS A 77 10.99 6.91 -17.38
CA HIS A 77 9.55 7.12 -17.28
C HIS A 77 8.84 5.84 -17.71
N SER A 78 8.38 5.05 -16.75
CA SER A 78 7.44 3.98 -17.01
C SER A 78 6.04 4.58 -16.89
N ASN A 79 5.17 4.30 -17.84
CA ASN A 79 3.75 4.68 -17.78
C ASN A 79 2.98 3.92 -16.68
N THR A 80 3.69 3.30 -15.75
CA THR A 80 3.17 2.42 -14.72
C THR A 80 3.89 2.65 -13.40
N SER A 81 3.84 3.89 -12.88
CA SER A 81 4.21 4.10 -11.49
C SER A 81 3.09 3.55 -10.59
N PHE A 82 3.43 3.11 -9.40
CA PHE A 82 2.42 2.67 -8.44
C PHE A 82 1.54 3.82 -7.98
N SER A 83 2.06 5.05 -7.96
CA SER A 83 1.22 6.22 -7.70
C SER A 83 0.14 6.41 -8.78
N ASP A 84 0.48 6.25 -10.07
CA ASP A 84 -0.49 6.34 -11.17
C ASP A 84 -1.53 5.22 -11.11
N GLU A 85 -1.13 4.02 -10.68
CA GLU A 85 -2.03 2.90 -10.51
C GLU A 85 -3.03 3.16 -9.37
N ILE A 86 -2.55 3.61 -8.20
CA ILE A 86 -3.39 3.99 -7.06
C ILE A 86 -4.34 5.13 -7.44
N GLU A 87 -3.84 6.14 -8.12
CA GLU A 87 -4.67 7.25 -8.59
C GLU A 87 -5.79 6.76 -9.51
N ARG A 88 -5.46 5.92 -10.48
CA ARG A 88 -6.43 5.40 -11.47
C ARG A 88 -7.46 4.46 -10.85
N HIS A 89 -7.03 3.54 -10.00
CA HIS A 89 -7.91 2.48 -9.48
C HIS A 89 -8.69 2.89 -8.23
N LEU A 90 -8.19 3.84 -7.46
CA LEU A 90 -8.82 4.29 -6.22
C LEU A 90 -9.13 5.79 -6.23
N LEU A 91 -8.10 6.65 -6.20
CA LEU A 91 -8.27 8.03 -5.74
C LEU A 91 -9.08 8.88 -6.70
N SER A 92 -8.87 8.77 -8.02
CA SER A 92 -9.63 9.52 -9.04
C SER A 92 -11.12 9.12 -9.10
N ARG A 93 -11.48 7.99 -8.50
CA ARG A 93 -12.84 7.44 -8.48
C ARG A 93 -13.62 7.82 -7.22
N LEU A 94 -12.98 8.43 -6.22
CA LEU A 94 -13.63 8.89 -5.01
C LEU A 94 -14.41 10.18 -5.27
N SER A 95 -15.73 10.09 -5.30
CA SER A 95 -16.63 11.20 -5.65
C SER A 95 -16.63 12.32 -4.62
N GLY A 96 -16.46 12.00 -3.34
CA GLY A 96 -16.33 12.94 -2.24
C GLY A 96 -14.95 13.52 -2.02
N GLY A 97 -13.98 13.04 -2.81
CA GLY A 97 -12.58 13.45 -2.76
C GLY A 97 -11.84 12.97 -1.49
N TYR A 98 -10.62 13.41 -1.39
CA TYR A 98 -9.71 13.15 -0.27
C TYR A 98 -8.87 14.40 0.02
N ARG A 99 -8.20 14.45 1.17
CA ARG A 99 -7.44 15.65 1.58
C ARG A 99 -6.17 15.84 0.73
N THR A 100 -5.34 14.82 0.64
CA THR A 100 -4.11 14.83 -0.17
C THR A 100 -3.57 13.41 -0.35
N PHE A 101 -2.61 13.25 -1.27
CA PHE A 101 -1.90 12.00 -1.50
C PHE A 101 -0.40 12.23 -1.38
N LEU A 102 0.24 11.59 -0.42
CA LEU A 102 1.69 11.62 -0.24
C LEU A 102 2.33 10.56 -1.12
N VAL A 103 2.94 11.01 -2.20
CA VAL A 103 3.59 10.15 -3.19
C VAL A 103 5.09 10.05 -2.98
N ILE A 104 5.66 8.97 -3.51
CA ILE A 104 7.09 8.71 -3.58
C ILE A 104 7.54 9.04 -5.00
N ASN A 105 8.58 9.86 -5.13
CA ASN A 105 9.17 10.13 -6.43
C ASN A 105 10.15 9.01 -6.82
N GLY A 106 9.67 8.01 -7.57
CA GLY A 106 10.49 6.90 -8.07
C GLY A 106 11.61 7.33 -9.04
N GLN A 107 11.59 8.57 -9.52
CA GLN A 107 12.61 9.15 -10.43
C GLN A 107 13.57 10.10 -9.71
N ALA A 108 13.54 10.13 -8.39
CA ALA A 108 14.43 10.99 -7.62
C ALA A 108 15.90 10.66 -7.92
N LYS A 109 16.70 11.70 -8.23
CA LYS A 109 18.15 11.53 -8.47
C LYS A 109 18.90 10.95 -7.29
N GLN A 110 18.36 11.15 -6.08
CA GLN A 110 18.89 10.65 -4.82
C GLN A 110 17.78 9.91 -4.06
N PRO A 111 17.57 8.62 -4.36
CA PRO A 111 16.45 7.86 -3.80
C PRO A 111 16.44 7.78 -2.28
N ASP A 112 17.63 7.74 -1.64
CA ASP A 112 17.73 7.72 -0.17
C ASP A 112 17.26 9.04 0.46
N LEU A 113 17.50 10.18 -0.19
CA LEU A 113 16.95 11.46 0.27
C LEU A 113 15.44 11.50 0.10
N GLU A 114 14.92 10.92 -0.98
CA GLU A 114 13.48 10.80 -1.19
C GLU A 114 12.85 9.89 -0.12
N ALA A 115 13.51 8.78 0.24
CA ALA A 115 13.12 7.93 1.34
C ALA A 115 12.96 8.71 2.65
N ASN A 116 13.97 9.52 2.96
CA ASN A 116 13.97 10.34 4.17
C ASN A 116 12.89 11.42 4.13
N ARG A 117 12.70 12.09 2.96
CA ARG A 117 11.63 13.09 2.76
C ARG A 117 10.25 12.47 3.01
N HIS A 118 9.98 11.33 2.38
CA HIS A 118 8.69 10.65 2.51
C HIS A 118 8.43 10.21 3.95
N ARG A 119 9.45 9.65 4.61
CA ARG A 119 9.36 9.29 6.02
C ARG A 119 9.10 10.52 6.90
N ALA A 120 9.80 11.63 6.67
CA ALA A 120 9.59 12.87 7.42
C ALA A 120 8.15 13.37 7.27
N ALA A 121 7.62 13.43 6.03
CA ALA A 121 6.25 13.82 5.76
C ALA A 121 5.22 12.96 6.51
N ILE A 122 5.45 11.65 6.63
CA ILE A 122 4.57 10.76 7.40
C ILE A 122 4.64 11.09 8.90
N LEU A 123 5.82 11.28 9.44
CA LEU A 123 6.01 11.56 10.87
C LEU A 123 5.42 12.93 11.25
N GLU A 124 5.63 13.96 10.44
CA GLU A 124 5.09 15.31 10.62
C GLU A 124 3.55 15.32 10.61
N ASN A 125 2.93 14.38 9.88
CA ASN A 125 1.48 14.20 9.87
C ASN A 125 0.98 13.19 10.93
N GLY A 126 1.78 12.85 11.94
CA GLY A 126 1.36 12.03 13.07
C GLY A 126 1.44 10.51 12.84
N GLY A 127 2.07 10.08 11.75
CA GLY A 127 2.24 8.67 11.40
C GLY A 127 1.00 8.04 10.77
N LEU A 128 1.14 6.77 10.37
CA LEU A 128 0.04 6.00 9.77
C LEU A 128 -0.98 5.58 10.83
N GLY A 129 -2.25 5.86 10.56
CA GLY A 129 -3.39 5.37 11.33
C GLY A 129 -3.87 4.00 10.85
N ALA A 130 -4.10 3.87 9.55
CA ALA A 130 -4.50 2.64 8.87
C ALA A 130 -3.51 2.31 7.75
N GLN A 131 -3.39 1.04 7.39
CA GLN A 131 -2.54 0.61 6.28
C GLN A 131 -3.05 -0.68 5.65
N LEU A 132 -3.31 -0.65 4.35
CA LEU A 132 -3.51 -1.84 3.55
C LEU A 132 -2.16 -2.42 3.14
N LEU A 133 -2.02 -3.74 3.24
CA LEU A 133 -0.82 -4.47 2.84
C LEU A 133 -1.22 -5.79 2.19
N GLY A 134 -0.49 -6.17 1.15
CA GLY A 134 -0.54 -7.51 0.58
C GLY A 134 0.67 -8.33 1.01
N ILE A 135 0.53 -9.65 1.00
CA ILE A 135 1.66 -10.57 1.13
C ILE A 135 2.04 -11.05 -0.26
N GLY A 136 3.29 -10.91 -0.61
CA GLY A 136 3.85 -11.42 -1.86
C GLY A 136 4.02 -12.95 -1.85
N VAL A 137 4.38 -13.51 -3.00
CA VAL A 137 4.55 -14.98 -3.17
C VAL A 137 5.72 -15.57 -2.40
N ASN A 138 6.66 -14.75 -2.02
CA ASN A 138 7.82 -15.09 -1.20
C ASN A 138 7.70 -14.52 0.22
N ASP A 139 6.46 -14.26 0.66
CA ASP A 139 6.12 -13.73 1.98
C ASP A 139 6.58 -12.29 2.24
N HIS A 140 7.00 -11.52 1.21
CA HIS A 140 7.28 -10.11 1.39
C HIS A 140 5.99 -9.33 1.74
N VAL A 141 6.16 -8.31 2.56
CA VAL A 141 5.06 -7.40 2.94
C VAL A 141 5.50 -5.96 2.64
N GLY A 142 4.82 -5.29 1.73
CA GLY A 142 5.15 -3.92 1.32
C GLY A 142 6.59 -3.78 0.82
N PHE A 143 7.08 -4.77 0.07
CA PHE A 143 8.45 -4.93 -0.40
C PHE A 143 9.53 -5.12 0.68
N ASN A 144 9.16 -5.40 1.92
CA ASN A 144 10.10 -6.02 2.83
C ASN A 144 10.25 -7.48 2.43
N GLU A 145 11.31 -7.79 1.76
CA GLU A 145 11.68 -9.16 1.41
C GLU A 145 11.95 -9.99 2.68
N PRO A 146 11.88 -11.33 2.63
CA PRO A 146 11.95 -12.18 3.82
C PRO A 146 13.15 -11.95 4.75
N GLU A 147 14.27 -11.53 4.19
CA GLU A 147 15.50 -11.28 4.96
C GLU A 147 15.64 -9.83 5.46
N CYS A 148 14.62 -9.00 5.25
CA CYS A 148 14.66 -7.62 5.71
C CYS A 148 14.54 -7.53 7.23
N GLU A 149 15.37 -6.68 7.82
CA GLU A 149 15.30 -6.39 9.26
C GLU A 149 13.90 -5.88 9.66
N PRO A 150 13.27 -6.51 10.67
CA PRO A 150 11.91 -6.14 11.10
C PRO A 150 11.78 -4.67 11.52
N ASP A 151 12.88 -4.05 11.95
CA ASP A 151 12.93 -2.65 12.39
C ASP A 151 13.33 -1.67 11.30
N SER A 152 13.47 -2.18 10.06
CA SER A 152 13.88 -1.33 8.96
C SER A 152 12.89 -0.18 8.74
N ARG A 153 13.47 0.97 8.44
CA ARG A 153 12.72 2.20 8.20
C ARG A 153 12.46 2.36 6.69
N CYS A 154 11.81 3.44 6.33
CA CYS A 154 11.70 3.86 4.94
C CYS A 154 13.11 3.94 4.32
N ARG A 155 13.36 3.16 3.29
CA ARG A 155 14.67 2.99 2.67
C ARG A 155 14.57 2.52 1.23
N VAL A 156 15.67 2.63 0.52
CA VAL A 156 15.88 1.90 -0.74
C VAL A 156 16.33 0.48 -0.43
N THR A 157 15.76 -0.50 -1.09
CA THR A 157 16.13 -1.92 -0.94
C THR A 157 16.19 -2.61 -2.32
N GLU A 158 16.78 -3.77 -2.41
CA GLU A 158 16.79 -4.58 -3.63
C GLU A 158 15.60 -5.55 -3.60
N LEU A 159 14.97 -5.77 -4.75
CA LEU A 159 13.89 -6.75 -4.88
C LEU A 159 14.46 -8.13 -5.21
N ALA A 160 13.87 -9.16 -4.62
CA ALA A 160 14.16 -10.53 -4.99
C ALA A 160 13.78 -10.81 -6.44
N MET A 161 14.50 -11.73 -7.08
CA MET A 161 14.32 -12.06 -8.50
C MET A 161 12.88 -12.45 -8.85
N ASN A 162 12.26 -13.27 -8.02
CA ASN A 162 10.87 -13.68 -8.20
C ASN A 162 9.87 -12.50 -8.11
N THR A 163 10.16 -11.51 -7.28
CA THR A 163 9.37 -10.27 -7.20
C THR A 163 9.54 -9.45 -8.48
N LEU A 164 10.74 -9.33 -9.01
CA LEU A 164 11.02 -8.64 -10.27
C LEU A 164 10.33 -9.30 -11.47
N GLU A 165 10.48 -10.60 -11.63
CA GLU A 165 9.89 -11.37 -12.72
C GLU A 165 8.37 -11.28 -12.73
N ARG A 166 7.74 -11.42 -11.54
CA ARG A 166 6.28 -11.39 -11.42
C ARG A 166 5.68 -10.02 -11.75
N ASN A 167 6.40 -8.96 -11.47
CA ASN A 167 5.98 -7.61 -11.78
C ASN A 167 6.42 -7.13 -13.16
N GLY A 168 7.11 -7.99 -13.94
CA GLY A 168 7.56 -7.64 -15.29
C GLY A 168 8.67 -6.60 -15.32
N TYR A 169 9.44 -6.45 -14.24
CA TYR A 169 10.54 -5.52 -14.21
C TYR A 169 11.78 -6.10 -14.87
N PRO A 170 12.50 -5.29 -15.69
CA PRO A 170 13.76 -5.75 -16.28
C PRO A 170 14.78 -6.05 -15.17
N LEU A 171 15.37 -7.23 -15.21
CA LEU A 171 16.33 -7.75 -14.24
C LEU A 171 17.54 -6.86 -13.96
N ALA A 172 17.80 -5.85 -14.79
CA ALA A 172 19.06 -5.15 -14.78
C ALA A 172 19.17 -3.97 -13.80
N ARG A 173 18.08 -3.43 -13.24
CA ARG A 173 18.13 -2.19 -12.42
C ARG A 173 16.94 -1.89 -11.52
N ALA A 174 16.19 -2.84 -11.07
CA ALA A 174 15.17 -2.52 -10.08
C ALA A 174 15.82 -2.36 -8.70
N ARG A 175 16.24 -1.17 -8.39
CA ARG A 175 16.47 -0.76 -7.00
C ARG A 175 15.13 -0.46 -6.39
N SER A 176 14.87 -1.12 -5.33
CA SER A 176 13.57 -1.29 -4.76
C SER A 176 13.18 -0.25 -3.75
N PRO A 177 11.92 -0.34 -3.39
CA PRO A 177 11.11 0.75 -2.94
C PRO A 177 11.26 1.02 -1.46
N LEU A 178 10.77 2.16 -1.16
CA LEU A 178 10.50 2.65 0.16
C LEU A 178 9.46 1.78 0.85
N THR A 179 9.83 1.24 1.98
CA THR A 179 8.90 0.51 2.80
C THR A 179 8.73 1.19 4.16
N LEU A 180 7.51 1.22 4.63
CA LEU A 180 7.14 1.90 5.87
C LEU A 180 6.75 0.90 6.92
N ARG A 181 7.32 1.03 8.10
CA ARG A 181 6.85 0.31 9.28
C ARG A 181 6.00 1.21 10.18
N ARG A 182 4.98 0.62 10.75
CA ARG A 182 4.09 1.23 11.74
C ARG A 182 4.85 1.57 13.01
N SER A 183 4.73 2.80 13.50
CA SER A 183 5.42 3.25 14.71
C SER A 183 4.72 2.92 16.03
N ARG A 184 3.57 2.23 16.02
CA ARG A 184 2.91 1.69 17.23
C ARG A 184 2.01 0.50 16.88
N PRO A 185 1.99 -0.57 17.72
CA PRO A 185 1.19 -1.75 17.51
C PRO A 185 -0.23 -1.51 18.03
N ARG A 186 -1.16 -1.22 17.18
CA ARG A 186 -2.58 -1.42 17.43
C ARG A 186 -3.27 -1.79 16.14
N ARG A 187 -3.83 -2.99 16.16
CA ARG A 187 -4.82 -3.60 15.28
C ARG A 187 -4.34 -4.32 14.02
N GLU A 188 -5.13 -5.24 13.69
CA GLU A 188 -5.22 -6.31 12.73
C GLU A 188 -4.39 -6.13 11.45
N LEU A 189 -3.47 -7.02 11.22
CA LEU A 189 -2.89 -7.28 9.92
C LEU A 189 -3.86 -8.20 9.17
N LEU A 190 -4.61 -7.68 8.22
CA LEU A 190 -5.41 -8.48 7.31
C LEU A 190 -4.51 -8.99 6.20
N LEU A 191 -4.19 -10.26 6.25
CA LEU A 191 -3.39 -10.93 5.25
C LEU A 191 -4.31 -11.49 4.17
N LEU A 192 -4.23 -10.96 2.96
CA LEU A 192 -4.93 -11.52 1.81
C LEU A 192 -4.00 -12.48 1.08
N PRO A 193 -4.32 -13.78 1.00
CA PRO A 193 -3.55 -14.72 0.19
C PRO A 193 -3.65 -14.35 -1.28
N GLN A 194 -2.53 -14.40 -1.99
CA GLN A 194 -2.54 -14.23 -3.44
C GLN A 194 -3.24 -15.40 -4.11
N VAL A 195 -4.32 -15.12 -4.84
CA VAL A 195 -4.97 -16.12 -5.69
C VAL A 195 -3.99 -16.52 -6.79
N ARG A 196 -3.62 -17.79 -6.86
CA ARG A 196 -2.92 -18.33 -8.03
C ARG A 196 -3.88 -18.20 -9.22
N PRO A 197 -3.48 -17.59 -10.34
CA PRO A 197 -4.28 -17.72 -11.55
C PRO A 197 -4.33 -19.21 -11.88
N ASN A 198 -5.55 -19.75 -12.02
CA ASN A 198 -5.74 -21.08 -12.61
C ASN A 198 -5.11 -21.02 -14.00
N HIS A 199 -3.98 -21.69 -14.18
CA HIS A 199 -3.54 -22.05 -15.53
C HIS A 199 -4.46 -23.16 -16.03
N PRO A 200 -4.98 -23.03 -17.27
CA PRO A 200 -5.75 -24.08 -17.93
C PRO A 200 -4.88 -25.32 -18.16
#